data_46164e177114c2734b503c5b4b11b75b
#
_entry.id   46164e177114c2734b503c5b4b11b75b
#
_cell.length_a   1.000
_cell.length_b   1.000
_cell.length_c   1.000
_cell.angle_alpha   90.00
_cell.angle_beta   90.00
_cell.angle_gamma   90.00
#
_symmetry.space_group_name_H-M   'P 1'
#
loop_
_entity.id
_entity.type
_entity.pdbx_description
1 polymer ?
#
loop_
_entity_poly.entity_id
_entity_poly.type
_entity_poly.pdbx_seq_one_letter_code
_entity_poly.pdbx_strand_id
1 'polypeptide(L)'
;MTKNDYLEAAKRTIRMEAQAIGLLEHRIDNDFIQACELMLECSGRVVVTGMGKSGHIGRKIAATLASTGTPAFFLHPGEASHGDIGMITSKDVVLALSNSGTTSEVVTLLPLIKRIGVPLISMTGDHLSTLAVSAEAHLDVSVSCEACPLGLAPTTSTTATLVMGDALAIALLEARGFTAEDFAFSHPGGALGHKLLLKVQDLMHSGEKLPKVNANDFLSQTLLEMSKKGFGMTTVIDDLGMLLGVFTDGDLRRAVDANIDIKVTPVGQLIQADCKTVRQDALAAEALKIIEDCQITALVVEDSNHHPVGILHLHDVLRAGII
;
A
#
# COMPACT_ATOMS: atom_id res chain seq x y z
N MET A 1 18.87 8.04 -43.54
CA MET A 1 19.28 7.24 -42.38
C MET A 1 19.18 5.77 -42.71
N THR A 2 20.21 5.00 -42.46
CA THR A 2 20.23 3.53 -42.59
C THR A 2 19.66 2.90 -41.32
N LYS A 3 19.33 1.58 -41.39
CA LYS A 3 18.88 0.86 -40.20
C LYS A 3 19.91 0.93 -39.06
N ASN A 4 21.18 1.02 -39.39
CA ASN A 4 22.29 1.12 -38.44
C ASN A 4 22.33 2.48 -37.72
N ASP A 5 21.93 3.56 -38.42
CA ASP A 5 21.89 4.90 -37.85
C ASP A 5 20.86 5.03 -36.72
N TYR A 6 19.71 4.33 -36.80
CA TYR A 6 18.72 4.28 -35.74
C TYR A 6 19.25 3.60 -34.50
N LEU A 7 19.98 2.48 -34.63
CA LEU A 7 20.57 1.75 -33.52
C LEU A 7 21.63 2.60 -32.79
N GLU A 8 22.50 3.26 -33.56
CA GLU A 8 23.55 4.12 -32.97
C GLU A 8 22.95 5.36 -32.31
N ALA A 9 21.91 5.96 -32.87
CA ALA A 9 21.19 7.08 -32.22
C ALA A 9 20.57 6.65 -30.87
N ALA A 10 19.90 5.49 -30.83
CA ALA A 10 19.31 4.95 -29.61
C ALA A 10 20.36 4.65 -28.53
N LYS A 11 21.45 3.96 -28.90
CA LYS A 11 22.56 3.65 -27.98
C LYS A 11 23.25 4.91 -27.44
N ARG A 12 23.43 5.92 -28.28
CA ARG A 12 23.98 7.22 -27.87
C ARG A 12 23.09 7.88 -26.82
N THR A 13 21.78 7.98 -27.07
CA THR A 13 20.82 8.56 -26.12
C THR A 13 20.88 7.85 -24.77
N ILE A 14 20.80 6.52 -24.74
CA ILE A 14 20.87 5.72 -23.53
C ILE A 14 22.18 5.98 -22.76
N ARG A 15 23.32 6.02 -23.47
CA ARG A 15 24.62 6.28 -22.82
C ARG A 15 24.69 7.67 -22.20
N MET A 16 24.18 8.70 -22.90
CA MET A 16 24.18 10.08 -22.41
C MET A 16 23.31 10.22 -21.17
N GLU A 17 22.12 9.67 -21.17
CA GLU A 17 21.20 9.70 -20.02
C GLU A 17 21.77 8.90 -18.83
N ALA A 18 22.28 7.70 -19.05
CA ALA A 18 22.91 6.89 -18.02
C ALA A 18 24.12 7.61 -17.37
N GLN A 19 24.94 8.29 -18.17
CA GLN A 19 26.05 9.09 -17.63
C GLN A 19 25.56 10.26 -16.77
N ALA A 20 24.54 10.98 -17.21
CA ALA A 20 23.97 12.09 -16.44
C ALA A 20 23.36 11.62 -15.11
N ILE A 21 22.67 10.47 -15.11
CA ILE A 21 22.11 9.85 -13.89
C ILE A 21 23.25 9.50 -12.92
N GLY A 22 24.34 8.89 -13.39
CA GLY A 22 25.49 8.55 -12.54
C GLY A 22 26.14 9.75 -11.86
N LEU A 23 26.05 10.95 -12.48
CA LEU A 23 26.58 12.18 -11.87
C LEU A 23 25.67 12.74 -10.75
N LEU A 24 24.40 12.35 -10.69
CA LEU A 24 23.48 12.80 -9.61
C LEU A 24 23.96 12.33 -8.23
N GLU A 25 24.59 11.17 -8.13
CA GLU A 25 25.11 10.63 -6.85
C GLU A 25 26.03 11.64 -6.16
N HIS A 26 26.87 12.35 -6.90
CA HIS A 26 27.78 13.35 -6.37
C HIS A 26 27.11 14.69 -5.99
N ARG A 27 25.82 14.84 -6.25
CA ARG A 27 24.99 16.02 -5.95
C ARG A 27 24.04 15.81 -4.79
N ILE A 28 24.06 14.62 -4.22
CA ILE A 28 23.33 14.31 -2.98
C ILE A 28 24.15 14.89 -1.83
N ASP A 29 23.67 15.97 -1.26
CA ASP A 29 24.34 16.79 -0.28
C ASP A 29 23.41 17.24 0.86
N ASN A 30 23.79 18.28 1.59
CA ASN A 30 23.00 18.82 2.69
C ASN A 30 21.64 19.38 2.24
N ASP A 31 21.52 19.90 1.02
CA ASP A 31 20.25 20.39 0.48
C ASP A 31 19.27 19.23 0.24
N PHE A 32 19.77 18.06 -0.15
CA PHE A 32 18.94 16.85 -0.24
C PHE A 32 18.42 16.43 1.14
N ILE A 33 19.30 16.46 2.17
CA ILE A 33 18.88 16.17 3.54
C ILE A 33 17.81 17.15 4.00
N GLN A 34 18.04 18.45 3.79
CA GLN A 34 17.09 19.51 4.16
C GLN A 34 15.75 19.35 3.43
N ALA A 35 15.76 18.99 2.15
CA ALA A 35 14.54 18.71 1.39
C ALA A 35 13.76 17.53 2.00
N CYS A 36 14.43 16.45 2.39
CA CYS A 36 13.81 15.32 3.09
C CYS A 36 13.21 15.76 4.44
N GLU A 37 13.95 16.50 5.25
CA GLU A 37 13.49 16.98 6.57
C GLU A 37 12.25 17.86 6.43
N LEU A 38 12.25 18.85 5.51
CA LEU A 38 11.10 19.70 5.23
C LEU A 38 9.86 18.89 4.83
N MET A 39 10.03 17.83 4.03
CA MET A 39 8.93 16.95 3.63
C MET A 39 8.48 15.99 4.76
N LEU A 40 9.36 15.55 5.64
CA LEU A 40 9.03 14.72 6.79
C LEU A 40 8.27 15.49 7.86
N GLU A 41 8.64 16.75 8.11
CA GLU A 41 7.99 17.65 9.06
C GLU A 41 6.67 18.23 8.53
N CYS A 42 6.42 18.10 7.23
CA CYS A 42 5.21 18.58 6.59
C CYS A 42 3.96 17.94 7.19
N SER A 43 3.11 18.73 7.84
CA SER A 43 1.83 18.27 8.41
C SER A 43 0.67 18.31 7.40
N GLY A 44 0.90 18.88 6.22
CA GLY A 44 -0.01 18.97 5.10
C GLY A 44 0.39 18.01 3.96
N ARG A 45 0.59 18.57 2.77
CA ARG A 45 0.91 17.83 1.54
C ARG A 45 2.12 18.45 0.85
N VAL A 46 2.85 17.62 0.10
CA VAL A 46 3.85 18.11 -0.85
C VAL A 46 3.15 18.54 -2.13
N VAL A 47 3.20 19.83 -2.43
CA VAL A 47 2.63 20.41 -3.66
C VAL A 47 3.70 20.47 -4.71
N VAL A 48 3.62 19.61 -5.72
CA VAL A 48 4.60 19.57 -6.80
C VAL A 48 4.12 20.44 -7.96
N THR A 49 4.98 21.33 -8.47
CA THR A 49 4.64 22.21 -9.58
C THR A 49 5.73 22.28 -10.63
N GLY A 50 5.37 22.54 -11.88
CA GLY A 50 6.29 22.64 -13.00
C GLY A 50 5.56 22.78 -14.34
N MET A 51 6.21 23.37 -15.36
CA MET A 51 5.60 23.64 -16.66
C MET A 51 6.10 22.68 -17.73
N GLY A 52 5.24 22.37 -18.71
CA GLY A 52 5.61 21.56 -19.88
C GLY A 52 6.15 20.17 -19.52
N LYS A 53 7.35 19.82 -20.02
CA LYS A 53 7.98 18.52 -19.71
C LYS A 53 8.28 18.35 -18.22
N SER A 54 8.76 19.42 -17.54
CA SER A 54 8.93 19.42 -16.08
C SER A 54 7.61 19.17 -15.36
N GLY A 55 6.48 19.67 -15.87
CA GLY A 55 5.16 19.38 -15.32
C GLY A 55 4.74 17.91 -15.46
N HIS A 56 5.06 17.25 -16.57
CA HIS A 56 4.80 15.81 -16.71
C HIS A 56 5.62 14.97 -15.73
N ILE A 57 6.91 15.33 -15.55
CA ILE A 57 7.75 14.69 -14.53
C ILE A 57 7.24 15.00 -13.13
N GLY A 58 6.85 16.24 -12.84
CA GLY A 58 6.28 16.65 -11.55
C GLY A 58 5.01 15.87 -11.19
N ARG A 59 4.12 15.60 -12.16
CA ARG A 59 2.95 14.72 -11.95
C ARG A 59 3.36 13.32 -11.54
N LYS A 60 4.39 12.74 -12.20
CA LYS A 60 4.92 11.42 -11.84
C LYS A 60 5.52 11.44 -10.43
N ILE A 61 6.31 12.45 -10.09
CA ILE A 61 6.90 12.58 -8.74
C ILE A 61 5.80 12.69 -7.68
N ALA A 62 4.80 13.54 -7.88
CA ALA A 62 3.66 13.66 -6.96
C ALA A 62 2.93 12.32 -6.75
N ALA A 63 2.68 11.58 -7.84
CA ALA A 63 2.05 10.27 -7.78
C ALA A 63 2.93 9.25 -7.04
N THR A 64 4.25 9.25 -7.26
CA THR A 64 5.18 8.37 -6.56
C THR A 64 5.21 8.68 -5.07
N LEU A 65 5.36 9.95 -4.67
CA LEU A 65 5.31 10.38 -3.26
C LEU A 65 4.02 9.92 -2.59
N ALA A 66 2.86 10.17 -3.22
CA ALA A 66 1.56 9.77 -2.68
C ALA A 66 1.43 8.25 -2.51
N SER A 67 1.96 7.47 -3.46
CA SER A 67 1.90 6.00 -3.41
C SER A 67 2.92 5.37 -2.47
N THR A 68 3.91 6.14 -2.01
CA THR A 68 4.97 5.71 -1.08
C THR A 68 4.87 6.36 0.30
N GLY A 69 3.67 6.84 0.68
CA GLY A 69 3.38 7.27 2.04
C GLY A 69 3.64 8.76 2.33
N THR A 70 3.99 9.57 1.33
CA THR A 70 4.09 11.03 1.46
C THR A 70 2.93 11.69 0.73
N PRO A 71 1.93 12.26 1.42
CA PRO A 71 0.79 12.91 0.77
C PRO A 71 1.24 14.01 -0.17
N ALA A 72 0.92 13.90 -1.47
CA ALA A 72 1.35 14.84 -2.49
C ALA A 72 0.33 15.00 -3.60
N PHE A 73 0.34 16.14 -4.27
CA PHE A 73 -0.42 16.36 -5.49
C PHE A 73 0.31 17.33 -6.42
N PHE A 74 -0.07 17.30 -7.69
CA PHE A 74 0.50 18.21 -8.69
C PHE A 74 -0.40 19.41 -8.90
N LEU A 75 0.19 20.62 -8.85
CA LEU A 75 -0.47 21.89 -9.16
C LEU A 75 0.15 22.48 -10.44
N HIS A 76 -0.67 22.67 -11.47
CA HIS A 76 -0.19 23.27 -12.71
C HIS A 76 0.02 24.78 -12.51
N PRO A 77 1.22 25.36 -12.87
CA PRO A 77 1.49 26.78 -12.61
C PRO A 77 0.52 27.74 -13.28
N GLY A 78 0.05 27.41 -14.49
CA GLY A 78 -0.96 28.19 -15.20
C GLY A 78 -2.29 28.24 -14.45
N GLU A 79 -2.78 27.12 -13.93
CA GLU A 79 -4.03 27.07 -13.15
C GLU A 79 -3.84 27.77 -11.79
N ALA A 80 -2.67 27.60 -11.17
CA ALA A 80 -2.33 28.29 -9.93
C ALA A 80 -2.46 29.83 -10.06
N SER A 81 -2.02 30.40 -11.17
CA SER A 81 -2.15 31.82 -11.43
C SER A 81 -3.59 32.30 -11.65
N HIS A 82 -4.53 31.36 -11.90
CA HIS A 82 -5.95 31.65 -12.11
C HIS A 82 -6.85 31.25 -10.93
N GLY A 83 -6.25 30.90 -9.77
CA GLY A 83 -7.00 30.70 -8.53
C GLY A 83 -6.65 29.43 -7.78
N ASP A 84 -6.12 28.39 -8.46
CA ASP A 84 -5.78 27.10 -7.82
C ASP A 84 -4.64 27.20 -6.80
N ILE A 85 -3.92 28.35 -6.75
CA ILE A 85 -2.98 28.64 -5.66
C ILE A 85 -3.63 28.55 -4.28
N GLY A 86 -4.95 28.76 -4.19
CA GLY A 86 -5.75 28.55 -2.97
C GLY A 86 -5.81 27.11 -2.46
N MET A 87 -5.33 26.13 -3.24
CA MET A 87 -5.17 24.76 -2.78
C MET A 87 -3.97 24.57 -1.84
N ILE A 88 -3.03 25.52 -1.83
CA ILE A 88 -1.86 25.49 -0.93
C ILE A 88 -2.25 26.09 0.41
N THR A 89 -1.96 25.37 1.47
CA THR A 89 -2.19 25.79 2.86
C THR A 89 -0.86 26.03 3.58
N SER A 90 -0.89 26.74 4.70
CA SER A 90 0.31 26.99 5.53
C SER A 90 0.96 25.73 6.13
N LYS A 91 0.35 24.54 5.93
CA LYS A 91 0.85 23.26 6.40
C LYS A 91 1.60 22.47 5.32
N ASP A 92 1.58 22.95 4.09
CA ASP A 92 2.14 22.27 2.92
C ASP A 92 3.63 22.61 2.72
N VAL A 93 4.28 21.87 1.84
CA VAL A 93 5.62 22.14 1.30
C VAL A 93 5.50 22.19 -0.22
N VAL A 94 6.15 23.14 -0.88
CA VAL A 94 6.15 23.24 -2.34
C VAL A 94 7.44 22.68 -2.91
N LEU A 95 7.34 21.75 -3.89
CA LEU A 95 8.43 21.25 -4.71
C LEU A 95 8.26 21.78 -6.13
N ALA A 96 9.09 22.75 -6.53
CA ALA A 96 9.00 23.41 -7.83
C ALA A 96 10.11 22.92 -8.80
N LEU A 97 9.68 22.51 -10.00
CA LEU A 97 10.55 21.95 -11.04
C LEU A 97 10.67 22.91 -12.21
N SER A 98 11.90 23.31 -12.55
CA SER A 98 12.20 24.08 -13.75
C SER A 98 13.67 23.89 -14.13
N ASN A 99 13.96 23.28 -15.28
CA ASN A 99 15.35 23.06 -15.68
C ASN A 99 16.17 24.37 -15.77
N SER A 100 15.60 25.46 -16.32
CA SER A 100 16.25 26.77 -16.35
C SER A 100 16.17 27.53 -15.03
N GLY A 101 15.24 27.15 -14.15
CA GLY A 101 14.92 27.86 -12.92
C GLY A 101 14.34 29.28 -13.11
N THR A 102 14.01 29.65 -14.37
CA THR A 102 13.52 30.98 -14.75
C THR A 102 12.20 30.96 -15.54
N THR A 103 11.53 29.75 -15.58
CA THR A 103 10.23 29.58 -16.25
C THR A 103 9.23 30.61 -15.66
N SER A 104 8.70 31.50 -16.48
CA SER A 104 7.87 32.62 -16.04
C SER A 104 6.67 32.24 -15.21
N GLU A 105 5.97 31.16 -15.61
CA GLU A 105 4.77 30.65 -14.93
C GLU A 105 5.08 30.12 -13.54
N VAL A 106 6.28 29.52 -13.34
CA VAL A 106 6.72 29.05 -12.03
C VAL A 106 7.21 30.22 -11.16
N VAL A 107 8.03 31.12 -11.74
CA VAL A 107 8.60 32.28 -11.03
C VAL A 107 7.50 33.23 -10.54
N THR A 108 6.41 33.38 -11.30
CA THR A 108 5.26 34.22 -10.91
C THR A 108 4.58 33.73 -9.63
N LEU A 109 4.71 32.45 -9.28
CA LEU A 109 4.14 31.92 -8.04
C LEU A 109 4.97 32.20 -6.79
N LEU A 110 6.27 32.53 -6.93
CA LEU A 110 7.19 32.69 -5.79
C LEU A 110 6.72 33.71 -4.76
N PRO A 111 6.27 34.94 -5.15
CA PRO A 111 5.76 35.91 -4.18
C PRO A 111 4.53 35.40 -3.41
N LEU A 112 3.70 34.59 -4.06
CA LEU A 112 2.50 34.04 -3.45
C LEU A 112 2.86 32.90 -2.46
N ILE A 113 3.76 31.99 -2.84
CA ILE A 113 4.29 30.91 -1.98
C ILE A 113 4.93 31.53 -0.74
N LYS A 114 5.77 32.55 -0.91
CA LYS A 114 6.40 33.31 0.19
C LYS A 114 5.36 33.99 1.10
N ARG A 115 4.28 34.52 0.54
CA ARG A 115 3.20 35.15 1.32
C ARG A 115 2.39 34.16 2.13
N ILE A 116 2.20 32.93 1.61
CA ILE A 116 1.55 31.84 2.33
C ILE A 116 2.44 31.37 3.49
N GLY A 117 3.78 31.52 3.35
CA GLY A 117 4.76 31.14 4.37
C GLY A 117 5.06 29.65 4.40
N VAL A 118 4.97 28.97 3.26
CA VAL A 118 5.31 27.55 3.13
C VAL A 118 6.72 27.35 2.62
N PRO A 119 7.44 26.32 3.07
CA PRO A 119 8.76 25.98 2.57
C PRO A 119 8.74 25.68 1.08
N LEU A 120 9.77 26.14 0.38
CA LEU A 120 9.97 25.91 -1.05
C LEU A 120 11.24 25.06 -1.26
N ILE A 121 11.09 23.96 -1.96
CA ILE A 121 12.17 23.12 -2.46
C ILE A 121 12.19 23.30 -3.98
N SER A 122 13.38 23.49 -4.56
CA SER A 122 13.55 23.63 -6.00
C SER A 122 14.33 22.47 -6.60
N MET A 123 13.96 22.06 -7.82
CA MET A 123 14.76 21.21 -8.70
C MET A 123 15.08 21.98 -9.96
N THR A 124 16.35 22.40 -10.13
CA THR A 124 16.78 23.13 -11.33
C THR A 124 18.14 22.64 -11.84
N GLY A 125 18.45 22.99 -13.08
CA GLY A 125 19.79 22.81 -13.66
C GLY A 125 20.71 24.02 -13.48
N ASP A 126 20.25 25.07 -12.77
CA ASP A 126 21.03 26.29 -12.52
C ASP A 126 20.82 26.77 -11.09
N HIS A 127 21.85 26.61 -10.25
CA HIS A 127 21.85 27.00 -8.84
C HIS A 127 21.78 28.51 -8.62
N LEU A 128 22.07 29.34 -9.64
CA LEU A 128 22.00 30.80 -9.58
C LEU A 128 20.64 31.31 -10.09
N SER A 129 19.77 30.45 -10.56
CA SER A 129 18.46 30.85 -11.09
C SER A 129 17.54 31.40 -10.01
N THR A 130 16.57 32.22 -10.45
CA THR A 130 15.57 32.85 -9.57
C THR A 130 14.85 31.81 -8.68
N LEU A 131 14.52 30.66 -9.24
CA LEU A 131 13.86 29.59 -8.48
C LEU A 131 14.79 28.97 -7.43
N ALA A 132 16.05 28.67 -7.80
CA ALA A 132 17.03 28.08 -6.91
C ALA A 132 17.33 28.97 -5.70
N VAL A 133 17.64 30.28 -5.93
CA VAL A 133 17.96 31.21 -4.84
C VAL A 133 16.76 31.60 -3.97
N SER A 134 15.54 31.29 -4.41
CA SER A 134 14.31 31.54 -3.64
C SER A 134 13.90 30.38 -2.74
N ALA A 135 14.55 29.23 -2.88
CA ALA A 135 14.20 27.99 -2.16
C ALA A 135 15.01 27.85 -0.87
N GLU A 136 14.43 27.16 0.12
CA GLU A 136 15.10 26.73 1.34
C GLU A 136 16.07 25.56 1.08
N ALA A 137 15.75 24.69 0.10
CA ALA A 137 16.60 23.62 -0.35
C ALA A 137 16.60 23.56 -1.88
N HIS A 138 17.79 23.41 -2.49
CA HIS A 138 17.96 23.35 -3.94
C HIS A 138 18.57 22.02 -4.37
N LEU A 139 17.84 21.24 -5.17
CA LEU A 139 18.30 19.98 -5.73
C LEU A 139 18.84 20.20 -7.14
N ASP A 140 20.15 20.06 -7.31
CA ASP A 140 20.82 20.23 -8.60
C ASP A 140 20.57 19.03 -9.51
N VAL A 141 19.79 19.25 -10.57
CA VAL A 141 19.48 18.27 -11.63
C VAL A 141 20.12 18.68 -12.97
N SER A 142 21.17 19.51 -12.92
CA SER A 142 21.86 19.96 -14.11
C SER A 142 22.39 18.80 -14.96
N VAL A 143 22.43 18.99 -16.26
CA VAL A 143 23.02 18.04 -17.20
C VAL A 143 23.96 18.77 -18.14
N SER A 144 25.03 18.09 -18.57
CA SER A 144 26.00 18.71 -19.49
C SER A 144 25.41 19.00 -20.88
N CYS A 145 24.49 18.16 -21.35
CA CYS A 145 23.80 18.30 -22.62
C CYS A 145 22.55 17.44 -22.67
N GLU A 146 21.61 17.83 -23.53
CA GLU A 146 20.47 17.00 -23.89
C GLU A 146 20.88 15.89 -24.91
N ALA A 147 20.26 14.74 -24.83
CA ALA A 147 20.47 13.68 -25.81
C ALA A 147 19.87 14.03 -27.19
N CYS A 148 18.98 15.01 -27.24
CA CYS A 148 18.48 15.60 -28.47
C CYS A 148 19.64 16.25 -29.26
N PRO A 149 19.90 15.83 -30.53
CA PRO A 149 20.99 16.37 -31.34
C PRO A 149 20.91 17.87 -31.59
N LEU A 150 19.71 18.46 -31.48
CA LEU A 150 19.47 19.88 -31.62
C LEU A 150 19.62 20.65 -30.30
N GLY A 151 19.77 19.95 -29.18
CA GLY A 151 19.80 20.57 -27.85
C GLY A 151 18.50 21.24 -27.40
N LEU A 152 17.38 20.98 -28.11
CA LEU A 152 16.11 21.69 -27.89
C LEU A 152 15.09 20.87 -27.10
N ALA A 153 15.01 19.56 -27.34
CA ALA A 153 14.04 18.72 -26.66
C ALA A 153 14.59 18.26 -25.32
N PRO A 154 13.90 18.54 -24.21
CA PRO A 154 14.26 18.02 -22.89
C PRO A 154 14.18 16.49 -22.89
N THR A 155 15.30 15.85 -22.63
CA THR A 155 15.50 14.38 -22.60
C THR A 155 16.32 14.03 -21.37
N THR A 156 17.62 14.23 -21.40
CA THR A 156 18.56 13.96 -20.30
C THR A 156 18.17 14.73 -19.04
N SER A 157 17.81 16.01 -19.14
CA SER A 157 17.37 16.83 -18.01
C SER A 157 16.09 16.31 -17.36
N THR A 158 15.14 15.85 -18.16
CA THR A 158 13.89 15.29 -17.61
C THR A 158 14.12 13.94 -16.93
N THR A 159 15.01 13.11 -17.46
CA THR A 159 15.40 11.83 -16.85
C THR A 159 16.13 12.06 -15.52
N ALA A 160 17.08 13.02 -15.46
CA ALA A 160 17.75 13.41 -14.23
C ALA A 160 16.77 13.91 -13.15
N THR A 161 15.84 14.78 -13.54
CA THR A 161 14.78 15.28 -12.63
C THR A 161 13.89 14.17 -12.10
N LEU A 162 13.53 13.20 -12.95
CA LEU A 162 12.74 12.03 -12.56
C LEU A 162 13.47 11.18 -11.52
N VAL A 163 14.74 10.85 -11.77
CA VAL A 163 15.55 10.03 -10.86
C VAL A 163 15.77 10.73 -9.51
N MET A 164 16.01 12.02 -9.50
CA MET A 164 16.12 12.80 -8.25
C MET A 164 14.79 12.76 -7.46
N GLY A 165 13.65 12.87 -8.14
CA GLY A 165 12.34 12.75 -7.52
C GLY A 165 12.07 11.35 -6.95
N ASP A 166 12.54 10.30 -7.62
CA ASP A 166 12.45 8.92 -7.11
C ASP A 166 13.38 8.72 -5.90
N ALA A 167 14.58 9.29 -5.91
CA ALA A 167 15.49 9.28 -4.77
C ALA A 167 14.85 9.92 -3.53
N LEU A 168 14.19 11.08 -3.67
CA LEU A 168 13.42 11.70 -2.59
C LEU A 168 12.30 10.79 -2.08
N ALA A 169 11.51 10.25 -2.98
CA ALA A 169 10.36 9.42 -2.60
C ALA A 169 10.79 8.16 -1.83
N ILE A 170 11.88 7.53 -2.25
CA ILE A 170 12.42 6.32 -1.57
C ILE A 170 13.07 6.68 -0.23
N ALA A 171 13.84 7.78 -0.15
CA ALA A 171 14.40 8.22 1.13
C ALA A 171 13.30 8.52 2.17
N LEU A 172 12.21 9.16 1.75
CA LEU A 172 11.05 9.43 2.61
C LEU A 172 10.28 8.17 2.99
N LEU A 173 10.13 7.22 2.06
CA LEU A 173 9.51 5.91 2.32
C LEU A 173 10.27 5.17 3.43
N GLU A 174 11.62 5.10 3.33
CA GLU A 174 12.47 4.45 4.32
C GLU A 174 12.41 5.18 5.68
N ALA A 175 12.49 6.51 5.67
CA ALA A 175 12.43 7.33 6.89
C ALA A 175 11.08 7.20 7.62
N ARG A 176 9.97 6.98 6.89
CA ARG A 176 8.63 6.75 7.45
C ARG A 176 8.41 5.31 7.91
N GLY A 177 9.28 4.38 7.57
CA GLY A 177 9.09 2.95 7.81
C GLY A 177 7.89 2.39 7.05
N PHE A 178 7.62 2.91 5.83
CA PHE A 178 6.46 2.53 5.01
C PHE A 178 6.56 1.07 4.58
N THR A 179 5.51 0.30 4.85
CA THR A 179 5.48 -1.15 4.69
C THR A 179 4.84 -1.60 3.36
N ALA A 180 4.98 -2.89 3.04
CA ALA A 180 4.26 -3.49 1.92
C ALA A 180 2.72 -3.46 2.12
N GLU A 181 2.26 -3.47 3.37
CA GLU A 181 0.83 -3.37 3.72
C GLU A 181 0.32 -1.95 3.44
N ASP A 182 1.07 -0.91 3.81
CA ASP A 182 0.73 0.47 3.49
C ASP A 182 0.68 0.70 1.98
N PHE A 183 1.62 0.09 1.24
CA PHE A 183 1.62 0.13 -0.22
C PHE A 183 0.36 -0.54 -0.81
N ALA A 184 -0.02 -1.70 -0.30
CA ALA A 184 -1.21 -2.43 -0.73
C ALA A 184 -2.49 -1.65 -0.45
N PHE A 185 -2.58 -0.98 0.72
CA PHE A 185 -3.69 -0.09 1.06
C PHE A 185 -3.81 1.06 0.05
N SER A 186 -2.69 1.62 -0.39
CA SER A 186 -2.64 2.68 -1.40
C SER A 186 -2.95 2.20 -2.82
N HIS A 187 -2.92 0.87 -3.08
CA HIS A 187 -3.13 0.25 -4.40
C HIS A 187 -4.20 -0.85 -4.38
N PRO A 188 -5.46 -0.53 -4.04
CA PRO A 188 -6.52 -1.54 -3.84
C PRO A 188 -6.82 -2.38 -5.10
N GLY A 189 -6.55 -1.87 -6.29
CA GLY A 189 -6.71 -2.61 -7.55
C GLY A 189 -5.51 -3.49 -7.96
N GLY A 190 -4.41 -3.45 -7.22
CA GLY A 190 -3.23 -4.28 -7.45
C GLY A 190 -3.38 -5.70 -6.85
N ALA A 191 -2.56 -6.65 -7.30
CA ALA A 191 -2.59 -8.03 -6.79
C ALA A 191 -2.43 -8.10 -5.26
N LEU A 192 -1.60 -7.25 -4.67
CA LEU A 192 -1.38 -7.16 -3.23
C LEU A 192 -2.58 -6.50 -2.51
N GLY A 193 -3.13 -5.41 -3.07
CA GLY A 193 -4.32 -4.75 -2.52
C GLY A 193 -5.56 -5.64 -2.55
N HIS A 194 -5.72 -6.44 -3.61
CA HIS A 194 -6.81 -7.42 -3.72
C HIS A 194 -6.80 -8.44 -2.59
N LYS A 195 -5.61 -8.92 -2.18
CA LYS A 195 -5.47 -9.86 -1.07
C LYS A 195 -5.90 -9.28 0.27
N LEU A 196 -5.62 -8.00 0.52
CA LEU A 196 -6.03 -7.31 1.75
C LEU A 196 -7.53 -7.02 1.83
N LEU A 197 -8.22 -7.00 0.69
CA LEU A 197 -9.67 -6.76 0.61
C LEU A 197 -10.51 -8.04 0.58
N LEU A 198 -9.87 -9.23 0.57
CA LEU A 198 -10.58 -10.51 0.64
C LEU A 198 -11.40 -10.59 1.93
N LYS A 199 -12.66 -11.01 1.77
CA LYS A 199 -13.55 -11.26 2.89
C LYS A 199 -13.53 -12.73 3.29
N VAL A 200 -13.94 -13.00 4.51
CA VAL A 200 -14.10 -14.35 5.04
C VAL A 200 -14.97 -15.22 4.11
N GLN A 201 -16.08 -14.67 3.62
CA GLN A 201 -16.99 -15.37 2.70
C GLN A 201 -16.34 -15.83 1.39
N ASP A 202 -15.26 -15.16 0.94
CA ASP A 202 -14.56 -15.48 -0.31
C ASP A 202 -13.63 -16.70 -0.14
N LEU A 203 -13.30 -17.04 1.11
CA LEU A 203 -12.36 -18.11 1.47
C LEU A 203 -12.97 -19.26 2.27
N MET A 204 -14.11 -19.02 2.96
CA MET A 204 -14.73 -20.01 3.83
C MET A 204 -15.29 -21.21 3.08
N HIS A 205 -15.36 -22.32 3.74
CA HIS A 205 -16.12 -23.47 3.30
C HIS A 205 -17.55 -23.39 3.86
N SER A 206 -18.55 -23.49 3.00
CA SER A 206 -19.99 -23.35 3.34
C SER A 206 -20.82 -24.51 2.82
N GLY A 207 -22.12 -24.49 3.12
CA GLY A 207 -23.08 -25.49 2.66
C GLY A 207 -22.73 -26.91 3.15
N GLU A 208 -22.66 -27.85 2.22
CA GLU A 208 -22.34 -29.26 2.55
C GLU A 208 -20.95 -29.47 3.13
N LYS A 209 -20.04 -28.51 2.98
CA LYS A 209 -18.68 -28.61 3.55
C LYS A 209 -18.62 -28.18 5.01
N LEU A 210 -19.60 -27.43 5.50
CA LEU A 210 -19.66 -27.02 6.90
C LEU A 210 -19.88 -28.25 7.79
N PRO A 211 -18.97 -28.59 8.71
CA PRO A 211 -19.18 -29.65 9.70
C PRO A 211 -20.23 -29.19 10.72
N LYS A 212 -21.35 -29.90 10.82
CA LYS A 212 -22.48 -29.50 11.64
C LYS A 212 -23.21 -30.73 12.23
N VAL A 213 -23.44 -30.70 13.54
CA VAL A 213 -24.20 -31.71 14.26
C VAL A 213 -25.16 -31.05 15.26
N ASN A 214 -26.24 -31.73 15.62
CA ASN A 214 -27.14 -31.28 16.69
C ASN A 214 -26.56 -31.64 18.09
N ALA A 215 -26.83 -30.82 19.08
CA ALA A 215 -26.39 -31.05 20.45
C ALA A 215 -26.83 -32.40 21.03
N ASN A 216 -27.95 -32.96 20.55
CA ASN A 216 -28.48 -34.24 20.95
C ASN A 216 -27.88 -35.43 20.20
N ASP A 217 -27.07 -35.19 19.15
CA ASP A 217 -26.39 -36.26 18.43
C ASP A 217 -25.33 -36.93 19.33
N PHE A 218 -25.19 -38.28 19.19
CA PHE A 218 -24.18 -38.96 19.94
C PHE A 218 -22.77 -38.66 19.45
N LEU A 219 -21.80 -38.73 20.34
CA LEU A 219 -20.40 -38.43 20.04
C LEU A 219 -19.87 -39.29 18.86
N SER A 220 -20.32 -40.53 18.72
CA SER A 220 -19.96 -41.39 17.59
C SER A 220 -20.39 -40.81 16.22
N GLN A 221 -21.53 -40.17 16.13
CA GLN A 221 -22.02 -39.48 14.92
C GLN A 221 -21.20 -38.23 14.65
N THR A 222 -20.90 -37.49 15.73
CA THR A 222 -20.04 -36.28 15.68
C THR A 222 -18.66 -36.60 15.11
N LEU A 223 -18.03 -37.67 15.55
CA LEU A 223 -16.72 -38.12 15.05
C LEU A 223 -16.74 -38.53 13.57
N LEU A 224 -17.84 -39.12 13.09
CA LEU A 224 -18.03 -39.42 11.69
C LEU A 224 -18.10 -38.15 10.85
N GLU A 225 -18.85 -37.13 11.31
CA GLU A 225 -18.95 -35.82 10.63
C GLU A 225 -17.59 -35.13 10.60
N MET A 226 -16.85 -35.06 11.73
CA MET A 226 -15.51 -34.50 11.80
C MET A 226 -14.56 -35.17 10.80
N SER A 227 -14.53 -36.51 10.79
CA SER A 227 -13.68 -37.28 9.88
C SER A 227 -14.04 -37.07 8.41
N LYS A 228 -15.33 -36.97 8.09
CA LYS A 228 -15.83 -36.73 6.74
C LYS A 228 -15.47 -35.33 6.21
N LYS A 229 -15.51 -34.32 7.07
CA LYS A 229 -15.27 -32.92 6.67
C LYS A 229 -13.79 -32.53 6.77
N GLY A 230 -13.02 -33.11 7.68
CA GLY A 230 -11.55 -32.95 7.73
C GLY A 230 -11.02 -31.63 8.28
N PHE A 231 -11.81 -30.89 9.09
CA PHE A 231 -11.38 -29.63 9.70
C PHE A 231 -10.85 -29.76 11.12
N GLY A 232 -10.79 -31.01 11.68
CA GLY A 232 -10.40 -31.24 13.07
C GLY A 232 -11.39 -30.69 14.11
N MET A 233 -12.56 -30.25 13.66
CA MET A 233 -13.65 -29.76 14.51
C MET A 233 -15.02 -29.92 13.83
N THR A 234 -16.09 -29.75 14.62
CA THR A 234 -17.46 -29.59 14.11
C THR A 234 -18.20 -28.54 14.93
N THR A 235 -19.12 -27.84 14.28
CA THR A 235 -20.06 -26.93 14.95
C THR A 235 -21.21 -27.74 15.55
N VAL A 236 -21.61 -27.37 16.75
CA VAL A 236 -22.75 -27.97 17.45
C VAL A 236 -23.86 -26.92 17.55
N ILE A 237 -25.04 -27.29 17.05
CA ILE A 237 -26.20 -26.40 16.96
C ILE A 237 -27.37 -26.92 17.79
N ASP A 238 -28.30 -26.04 18.11
CA ASP A 238 -29.60 -26.40 18.67
C ASP A 238 -30.62 -26.78 17.56
N ASP A 239 -31.85 -27.08 17.97
CA ASP A 239 -32.95 -27.42 17.05
C ASP A 239 -33.42 -26.24 16.20
N LEU A 240 -33.04 -25.00 16.54
CA LEU A 240 -33.31 -23.78 15.76
C LEU A 240 -32.16 -23.45 14.79
N GLY A 241 -31.05 -24.22 14.83
CA GLY A 241 -29.86 -24.01 14.00
C GLY A 241 -28.87 -22.98 14.55
N MET A 242 -29.07 -22.53 15.79
CA MET A 242 -28.18 -21.59 16.46
C MET A 242 -26.91 -22.29 16.93
N LEU A 243 -25.77 -21.61 16.81
CA LEU A 243 -24.49 -22.10 17.27
C LEU A 243 -24.46 -22.19 18.80
N LEU A 244 -24.30 -23.39 19.35
CA LEU A 244 -24.10 -23.62 20.79
C LEU A 244 -22.63 -23.68 21.16
N GLY A 245 -21.76 -24.07 20.24
CA GLY A 245 -20.33 -24.20 20.45
C GLY A 245 -19.68 -25.11 19.43
N VAL A 246 -18.48 -25.57 19.73
CA VAL A 246 -17.70 -26.46 18.86
C VAL A 246 -17.22 -27.68 19.65
N PHE A 247 -17.00 -28.77 18.93
CA PHE A 247 -16.30 -29.94 19.41
C PHE A 247 -15.07 -30.22 18.54
N THR A 248 -13.89 -30.33 19.14
CA THR A 248 -12.59 -30.38 18.48
C THR A 248 -11.85 -31.70 18.75
N ASP A 249 -10.74 -31.96 18.02
CA ASP A 249 -9.84 -33.08 18.32
C ASP A 249 -9.27 -33.02 19.76
N GLY A 250 -9.11 -31.84 20.32
CA GLY A 250 -8.71 -31.61 21.71
C GLY A 250 -9.79 -32.13 22.69
N ASP A 251 -11.05 -31.84 22.36
CA ASP A 251 -12.19 -32.33 23.17
C ASP A 251 -12.34 -33.84 23.09
N LEU A 252 -12.09 -34.42 21.92
CA LEU A 252 -12.06 -35.87 21.74
C LEU A 252 -11.01 -36.52 22.65
N ARG A 253 -9.80 -35.99 22.71
CA ARG A 253 -8.75 -36.49 23.59
C ARG A 253 -9.21 -36.49 25.06
N ARG A 254 -9.78 -35.36 25.50
CA ARG A 254 -10.32 -35.23 26.86
C ARG A 254 -11.44 -36.21 27.13
N ALA A 255 -12.32 -36.43 26.17
CA ALA A 255 -13.41 -37.42 26.30
C ALA A 255 -12.87 -38.87 26.43
N VAL A 256 -11.84 -39.21 25.65
CA VAL A 256 -11.17 -40.52 25.73
C VAL A 256 -10.46 -40.68 27.08
N ASP A 257 -9.73 -39.67 27.55
CA ASP A 257 -9.03 -39.72 28.84
C ASP A 257 -10.03 -39.88 30.03
N ALA A 258 -11.21 -39.28 29.89
CA ALA A 258 -12.30 -39.34 30.86
C ALA A 258 -13.12 -40.66 30.74
N ASN A 259 -12.77 -41.57 29.83
CA ASN A 259 -13.50 -42.82 29.55
C ASN A 259 -15.00 -42.59 29.19
N ILE A 260 -15.30 -41.53 28.46
CA ILE A 260 -16.67 -41.21 28.00
C ILE A 260 -17.13 -42.24 26.97
N ASP A 261 -18.32 -42.79 27.15
CA ASP A 261 -18.93 -43.71 26.19
C ASP A 261 -19.46 -42.93 24.97
N ILE A 262 -18.74 -43.05 23.85
CA ILE A 262 -19.04 -42.33 22.60
C ILE A 262 -20.38 -42.74 21.97
N LYS A 263 -20.93 -43.87 22.32
CA LYS A 263 -22.15 -44.42 21.71
C LYS A 263 -23.44 -43.87 22.34
N VAL A 264 -23.37 -43.37 23.55
CA VAL A 264 -24.55 -42.96 24.31
C VAL A 264 -24.47 -41.52 24.84
N THR A 265 -23.31 -40.89 24.77
CA THR A 265 -23.13 -39.52 25.26
C THR A 265 -23.45 -38.50 24.17
N PRO A 266 -24.42 -37.58 24.40
CA PRO A 266 -24.70 -36.50 23.50
C PRO A 266 -23.54 -35.51 23.45
N VAL A 267 -23.20 -35.02 22.25
CA VAL A 267 -22.07 -34.12 22.05
C VAL A 267 -22.26 -32.77 22.77
N GLY A 268 -23.50 -32.29 22.93
CA GLY A 268 -23.82 -31.07 23.65
C GLY A 268 -23.34 -30.99 25.11
N GLN A 269 -23.04 -32.17 25.73
CA GLN A 269 -22.45 -32.19 27.07
C GLN A 269 -20.93 -31.98 27.11
N LEU A 270 -20.28 -32.02 25.93
CA LEU A 270 -18.81 -32.00 25.79
C LEU A 270 -18.27 -30.82 25.01
N ILE A 271 -19.14 -29.88 24.56
CA ILE A 271 -18.78 -28.74 23.75
C ILE A 271 -18.06 -27.66 24.52
N GLN A 272 -17.28 -26.87 23.80
CA GLN A 272 -16.82 -25.57 24.25
C GLN A 272 -17.82 -24.51 23.79
N ALA A 273 -18.59 -23.94 24.72
CA ALA A 273 -19.61 -22.94 24.42
C ALA A 273 -19.00 -21.58 24.04
N ASP A 274 -17.84 -21.23 24.60
CA ASP A 274 -17.12 -19.97 24.28
C ASP A 274 -16.17 -20.19 23.10
N CYS A 275 -16.70 -20.61 21.95
CA CYS A 275 -15.91 -20.72 20.72
C CYS A 275 -15.76 -19.34 20.06
N LYS A 276 -14.62 -19.15 19.40
CA LYS A 276 -14.37 -17.92 18.61
C LYS A 276 -15.10 -18.03 17.28
N THR A 277 -15.73 -16.91 16.89
CA THR A 277 -16.47 -16.78 15.63
C THR A 277 -16.00 -15.54 14.88
N VAL A 278 -16.31 -15.49 13.60
CA VAL A 278 -16.11 -14.32 12.75
C VAL A 278 -17.31 -14.15 11.82
N ARG A 279 -17.60 -12.93 11.46
CA ARG A 279 -18.66 -12.64 10.48
C ARG A 279 -18.20 -12.94 9.06
N GLN A 280 -19.12 -13.38 8.20
CA GLN A 280 -18.81 -13.68 6.80
C GLN A 280 -18.37 -12.44 6.00
N ASP A 281 -18.81 -11.23 6.38
CA ASP A 281 -18.48 -9.96 5.74
C ASP A 281 -17.22 -9.29 6.29
N ALA A 282 -16.59 -9.85 7.34
CA ALA A 282 -15.30 -9.39 7.88
C ALA A 282 -14.15 -9.63 6.89
N LEU A 283 -13.07 -8.89 7.07
CA LEU A 283 -11.86 -9.11 6.26
C LEU A 283 -11.17 -10.42 6.67
N ALA A 284 -10.61 -11.12 5.69
CA ALA A 284 -9.87 -12.35 5.95
C ALA A 284 -8.61 -12.11 6.81
N ALA A 285 -8.02 -10.91 6.75
CA ALA A 285 -6.92 -10.49 7.62
C ALA A 285 -7.36 -10.39 9.10
N GLU A 286 -8.59 -9.92 9.39
CA GLU A 286 -9.14 -9.90 10.75
C GLU A 286 -9.33 -11.34 11.29
N ALA A 287 -9.83 -12.23 10.42
CA ALA A 287 -9.98 -13.64 10.78
C ALA A 287 -8.62 -14.31 11.07
N LEU A 288 -7.59 -14.02 10.29
CA LEU A 288 -6.23 -14.51 10.51
C LEU A 288 -5.71 -14.08 11.89
N LYS A 289 -5.90 -12.82 12.24
CA LYS A 289 -5.49 -12.30 13.56
C LYS A 289 -6.19 -13.04 14.70
N ILE A 290 -7.50 -13.32 14.60
CA ILE A 290 -8.22 -14.11 15.61
C ILE A 290 -7.64 -15.53 15.71
N ILE A 291 -7.33 -16.16 14.57
CA ILE A 291 -6.73 -17.50 14.50
C ILE A 291 -5.38 -17.52 15.22
N GLU A 292 -4.52 -16.53 14.97
CA GLU A 292 -3.19 -16.40 15.58
C GLU A 292 -3.26 -16.08 17.07
N ASP A 293 -4.03 -15.07 17.46
CA ASP A 293 -4.17 -14.64 18.86
C ASP A 293 -4.75 -15.74 19.75
N CYS A 294 -5.67 -16.55 19.19
CA CYS A 294 -6.31 -17.66 19.92
C CYS A 294 -5.57 -19.00 19.74
N GLN A 295 -4.53 -19.06 18.90
CA GLN A 295 -3.77 -20.28 18.59
C GLN A 295 -4.66 -21.45 18.12
N ILE A 296 -5.63 -21.14 17.25
CA ILE A 296 -6.56 -22.11 16.66
C ILE A 296 -6.25 -22.33 15.19
N THR A 297 -6.71 -23.42 14.59
CA THR A 297 -6.48 -23.74 13.17
C THR A 297 -7.72 -23.55 12.30
N ALA A 298 -8.89 -23.45 12.91
CA ALA A 298 -10.15 -23.24 12.21
C ALA A 298 -11.05 -22.30 13.02
N LEU A 299 -11.84 -21.50 12.32
CA LEU A 299 -12.70 -20.47 12.88
C LEU A 299 -14.12 -20.64 12.32
N VAL A 300 -15.12 -20.64 13.19
CA VAL A 300 -16.52 -20.70 12.76
C VAL A 300 -16.94 -19.36 12.18
N VAL A 301 -17.60 -19.39 11.03
CA VAL A 301 -18.17 -18.21 10.39
C VAL A 301 -19.67 -18.18 10.64
N GLU A 302 -20.15 -17.05 11.17
CA GLU A 302 -21.57 -16.87 11.49
C GLU A 302 -22.21 -15.72 10.68
N ASP A 303 -23.52 -15.80 10.56
CA ASP A 303 -24.34 -14.69 10.01
C ASP A 303 -24.73 -13.67 11.09
N SER A 304 -25.57 -12.68 10.72
CA SER A 304 -26.08 -11.67 11.65
C SER A 304 -27.01 -12.21 12.73
N ASN A 305 -27.49 -13.45 12.58
CA ASN A 305 -28.41 -14.12 13.50
C ASN A 305 -27.74 -15.22 14.33
N HIS A 306 -26.40 -15.25 14.34
CA HIS A 306 -25.59 -16.26 15.05
C HIS A 306 -25.78 -17.72 14.55
N HIS A 307 -26.17 -17.90 13.28
CA HIS A 307 -26.15 -19.21 12.67
C HIS A 307 -24.77 -19.49 12.08
N PRO A 308 -24.21 -20.70 12.27
CA PRO A 308 -22.99 -21.07 11.60
C PRO A 308 -23.25 -21.28 10.10
N VAL A 309 -22.67 -20.43 9.27
CA VAL A 309 -22.81 -20.43 7.81
C VAL A 309 -21.58 -20.93 7.08
N GLY A 310 -20.46 -21.02 7.78
CA GLY A 310 -19.19 -21.49 7.20
C GLY A 310 -18.15 -21.84 8.24
N ILE A 311 -17.04 -22.36 7.73
CA ILE A 311 -15.80 -22.59 8.47
C ILE A 311 -14.63 -22.07 7.65
N LEU A 312 -13.72 -21.33 8.28
CA LEU A 312 -12.49 -20.84 7.69
C LEU A 312 -11.30 -21.57 8.33
N HIS A 313 -10.48 -22.20 7.51
CA HIS A 313 -9.29 -22.88 7.98
C HIS A 313 -8.04 -22.04 7.72
N LEU A 314 -7.07 -22.04 8.63
CA LEU A 314 -5.81 -21.31 8.50
C LEU A 314 -5.13 -21.53 7.13
N HIS A 315 -5.12 -22.78 6.64
CA HIS A 315 -4.52 -23.09 5.34
C HIS A 315 -5.18 -22.37 4.16
N ASP A 316 -6.48 -22.06 4.22
CA ASP A 316 -7.17 -21.35 3.14
C ASP A 316 -6.74 -19.88 3.11
N VAL A 317 -6.57 -19.27 4.28
CA VAL A 317 -6.06 -17.90 4.44
C VAL A 317 -4.62 -17.80 3.93
N LEU A 318 -3.76 -18.77 4.32
CA LEU A 318 -2.36 -18.83 3.86
C LEU A 318 -2.25 -19.05 2.34
N ARG A 319 -3.09 -19.92 1.75
CA ARG A 319 -3.15 -20.13 0.29
C ARG A 319 -3.60 -18.89 -0.46
N ALA A 320 -4.47 -18.09 0.11
CA ALA A 320 -4.86 -16.81 -0.46
C ALA A 320 -3.73 -15.77 -0.40
N GLY A 321 -2.65 -16.07 0.34
CA GLY A 321 -1.46 -15.22 0.51
C GLY A 321 -1.73 -14.01 1.39
N ILE A 322 -2.65 -14.15 2.33
CA ILE A 322 -2.88 -13.19 3.42
C ILE A 322 -1.91 -13.58 4.53
N ILE A 323 -0.88 -12.78 4.72
CA ILE A 323 0.17 -12.97 5.72
C ILE A 323 0.39 -11.62 6.40
#